data_b9c9eaeed27d75665eadad273f957cdd
#
_entry.id   b9c9eaeed27d75665eadad273f957cdd
#
_cell.length_a   1.000
_cell.length_b   1.000
_cell.length_c   1.000
_cell.angle_alpha   90.00
_cell.angle_beta   90.00
_cell.angle_gamma   90.00
#
_symmetry.space_group_name_H-M   'P 1'
#
loop_
_entity.id
_entity.type
_entity.pdbx_description
1 polymer ?
#
loop_
_entity_poly.entity_id
_entity_poly.type
_entity_poly.pdbx_seq_one_letter_code
_entity_poly.pdbx_strand_id
1 'polypeptide(L)'
;VPPSAACNEAVKLARRFGNEGMAKFVNALLRNSLRQKERLAIPPFNENPVLHLSLTWHQQSWLIEKWITDFGPEHTVTLCRYFDTIPELCIRTNTERIDREGLMQLLSEKGIPCRPAEHAPDGIYAEKNPGIHKLTEIADGLGLIQDEPSQLVAAIADPQEKTVIFDVCAAPGGKTTHLATLGTKSSTVYAFDIYEHKLKLIEDNVNRLGLKNVRTRLQDGTSVGEIYPEKADCVLVDAPCSGLGILRHKPDLRWRKTAEDLTVFPPLQKKILESAAKCVKPGGTLVYSTCTMNRAENEDIVNAFRISHKDFEVVPVGNAFGFSKDSDYLSILPQDDGLDGFFIAKLRRK
;
A
#
# COMPACT_ATOMS: atom_id res chain seq x y z
N VAL A 1 5.47 17.70 -17.88
CA VAL A 1 6.23 17.44 -19.14
C VAL A 1 5.70 18.38 -20.20
N PRO A 2 6.57 19.11 -20.96
CA PRO A 2 6.11 19.96 -22.05
C PRO A 2 5.34 19.16 -23.12
N PRO A 3 4.23 19.69 -23.66
CA PRO A 3 3.41 18.95 -24.64
C PRO A 3 4.20 18.46 -25.87
N SER A 4 5.17 19.25 -26.34
CA SER A 4 6.02 18.85 -27.47
C SER A 4 6.90 17.64 -27.14
N ALA A 5 7.43 17.57 -25.91
CA ALA A 5 8.25 16.42 -25.47
C ALA A 5 7.38 15.16 -25.33
N ALA A 6 6.18 15.28 -24.74
CA ALA A 6 5.23 14.17 -24.63
C ALA A 6 4.85 13.61 -26.01
N CYS A 7 4.53 14.48 -26.98
CA CYS A 7 4.26 14.06 -28.35
C CYS A 7 5.44 13.35 -29.01
N ASN A 8 6.66 13.87 -28.84
CA ASN A 8 7.85 13.27 -29.42
C ASN A 8 8.12 11.87 -28.86
N GLU A 9 8.00 11.68 -27.54
CA GLU A 9 8.19 10.36 -26.92
C GLU A 9 7.09 9.37 -27.34
N ALA A 10 5.82 9.81 -27.41
CA ALA A 10 4.74 8.96 -27.91
C ALA A 10 4.99 8.51 -29.36
N VAL A 11 5.47 9.39 -30.23
CA VAL A 11 5.82 9.06 -31.62
C VAL A 11 7.00 8.07 -31.68
N LYS A 12 8.03 8.25 -30.85
CA LYS A 12 9.13 7.28 -30.74
C LYS A 12 8.66 5.91 -30.31
N LEU A 13 7.77 5.83 -29.30
CA LEU A 13 7.16 4.57 -28.85
C LEU A 13 6.34 3.91 -29.95
N ALA A 14 5.51 4.69 -30.66
CA ALA A 14 4.71 4.17 -31.78
C ALA A 14 5.58 3.62 -32.93
N ARG A 15 6.74 4.26 -33.18
CA ARG A 15 7.71 3.75 -34.15
C ARG A 15 8.41 2.49 -33.68
N ARG A 16 8.79 2.43 -32.40
CA ARG A 16 9.53 1.30 -31.81
C ARG A 16 8.68 0.03 -31.70
N PHE A 17 7.43 0.16 -31.25
CA PHE A 17 6.53 -0.97 -30.98
C PHE A 17 5.49 -1.22 -32.08
N GLY A 18 5.41 -0.34 -33.05
CA GLY A 18 4.51 -0.43 -34.20
C GLY A 18 5.27 -0.31 -35.50
N ASN A 19 4.87 0.68 -36.31
CA ASN A 19 5.47 0.95 -37.62
C ASN A 19 5.42 2.47 -37.93
N GLU A 20 6.02 2.88 -39.07
CA GLU A 20 6.07 4.29 -39.45
C GLU A 20 4.69 4.91 -39.74
N GLY A 21 3.73 4.10 -40.25
CA GLY A 21 2.34 4.53 -40.42
C GLY A 21 1.68 4.89 -39.09
N MET A 22 1.87 4.03 -38.06
CA MET A 22 1.40 4.26 -36.70
C MET A 22 2.04 5.50 -36.06
N ALA A 23 3.34 5.68 -36.27
CA ALA A 23 4.05 6.88 -35.80
C ALA A 23 3.48 8.17 -36.41
N LYS A 24 3.21 8.17 -37.72
CA LYS A 24 2.56 9.30 -38.43
C LYS A 24 1.16 9.57 -37.89
N PHE A 25 0.37 8.53 -37.69
CA PHE A 25 -0.99 8.64 -37.14
C PHE A 25 -0.97 9.23 -35.73
N VAL A 26 -0.16 8.69 -34.81
CA VAL A 26 0.00 9.20 -33.43
C VAL A 26 0.44 10.65 -33.42
N ASN A 27 1.43 11.02 -34.26
CA ASN A 27 1.88 12.42 -34.36
C ASN A 27 0.75 13.35 -34.83
N ALA A 28 0.02 12.97 -35.89
CA ALA A 28 -1.08 13.77 -36.40
C ALA A 28 -2.19 13.94 -35.35
N LEU A 29 -2.59 12.85 -34.67
CA LEU A 29 -3.62 12.85 -33.64
C LEU A 29 -3.23 13.78 -32.47
N LEU A 30 -2.04 13.58 -31.87
CA LEU A 30 -1.59 14.37 -30.72
C LEU A 30 -1.42 15.85 -31.06
N ARG A 31 -0.83 16.19 -32.21
CA ARG A 31 -0.69 17.59 -32.63
C ARG A 31 -2.04 18.24 -32.93
N ASN A 32 -2.99 17.49 -33.48
CA ASN A 32 -4.33 17.99 -33.72
C ASN A 32 -5.09 18.22 -32.41
N SER A 33 -5.00 17.30 -31.45
CA SER A 33 -5.59 17.44 -30.11
C SER A 33 -5.03 18.68 -29.39
N LEU A 34 -3.71 18.94 -29.46
CA LEU A 34 -3.11 20.13 -28.88
C LEU A 34 -3.63 21.42 -29.53
N ARG A 35 -3.80 21.43 -30.85
CA ARG A 35 -4.33 22.60 -31.57
C ARG A 35 -5.80 22.89 -31.30
N GLN A 36 -6.57 21.83 -30.98
CA GLN A 36 -8.02 21.92 -30.73
C GLN A 36 -8.35 21.83 -29.24
N LYS A 37 -7.39 22.03 -28.35
CA LYS A 37 -7.57 21.89 -26.90
C LYS A 37 -8.77 22.68 -26.37
N GLU A 38 -9.02 23.87 -26.89
CA GLU A 38 -10.13 24.74 -26.51
C GLU A 38 -11.50 24.21 -26.96
N ARG A 39 -11.54 23.27 -27.92
CA ARG A 39 -12.77 22.62 -28.38
C ARG A 39 -13.15 21.40 -27.55
N LEU A 40 -12.26 20.93 -26.71
CA LEU A 40 -12.52 19.83 -25.76
C LEU A 40 -13.17 20.46 -24.51
N ALA A 41 -14.48 20.74 -24.62
CA ALA A 41 -15.25 21.28 -23.51
C ALA A 41 -15.42 20.20 -22.43
N ILE A 42 -14.85 20.45 -21.25
CA ILE A 42 -15.18 19.67 -20.04
C ILE A 42 -16.52 20.22 -19.54
N PRO A 43 -17.56 19.37 -19.35
CA PRO A 43 -18.84 19.86 -18.86
C PRO A 43 -18.68 20.52 -17.49
N PRO A 44 -19.48 21.54 -17.13
CA PRO A 44 -19.47 22.11 -15.80
C PRO A 44 -19.72 21.06 -14.72
N PHE A 45 -19.08 21.21 -13.55
CA PHE A 45 -19.21 20.27 -12.44
C PHE A 45 -20.66 20.06 -11.98
N ASN A 46 -21.43 21.16 -11.91
CA ASN A 46 -22.84 21.14 -11.51
C ASN A 46 -23.79 20.44 -12.51
N GLU A 47 -23.37 20.31 -13.78
CA GLU A 47 -24.17 19.63 -14.82
C GLU A 47 -23.86 18.13 -14.87
N ASN A 48 -22.57 17.77 -14.79
CA ASN A 48 -22.14 16.38 -14.80
C ASN A 48 -20.85 16.21 -13.98
N PRO A 49 -20.96 16.04 -12.67
CA PRO A 49 -19.81 15.93 -11.79
C PRO A 49 -18.90 14.73 -12.12
N VAL A 50 -19.49 13.60 -12.51
CA VAL A 50 -18.74 12.38 -12.87
C VAL A 50 -17.86 12.64 -14.08
N LEU A 51 -18.43 13.13 -15.17
CA LEU A 51 -17.68 13.38 -16.41
C LEU A 51 -16.67 14.52 -16.22
N HIS A 52 -17.06 15.58 -15.48
CA HIS A 52 -16.15 16.67 -15.14
C HIS A 52 -14.89 16.15 -14.43
N LEU A 53 -15.05 15.40 -13.35
CA LEU A 53 -13.92 14.88 -12.55
C LEU A 53 -13.11 13.84 -13.32
N SER A 54 -13.79 12.95 -14.06
CA SER A 54 -13.14 11.92 -14.88
C SER A 54 -12.19 12.54 -15.90
N LEU A 55 -12.63 13.56 -16.63
CA LEU A 55 -11.83 14.25 -17.65
C LEU A 55 -10.75 15.16 -17.02
N THR A 56 -11.09 15.86 -15.94
CA THR A 56 -10.15 16.80 -15.28
C THR A 56 -8.99 16.07 -14.62
N TRP A 57 -9.26 14.95 -13.94
CA TRP A 57 -8.28 14.24 -13.10
C TRP A 57 -7.84 12.90 -13.68
N HIS A 58 -8.20 12.61 -14.93
CA HIS A 58 -7.80 11.37 -15.63
C HIS A 58 -8.13 10.10 -14.85
N GLN A 59 -9.36 10.02 -14.33
CA GLN A 59 -9.90 8.86 -13.63
C GLN A 59 -11.01 8.22 -14.45
N GLN A 60 -11.22 6.90 -14.31
CA GLN A 60 -12.36 6.24 -14.94
C GLN A 60 -13.69 6.68 -14.29
N SER A 61 -14.75 6.82 -15.10
CA SER A 61 -16.05 7.31 -14.63
C SER A 61 -16.64 6.45 -13.52
N TRP A 62 -16.55 5.10 -13.64
CA TRP A 62 -17.04 4.19 -12.60
C TRP A 62 -16.36 4.41 -11.24
N LEU A 63 -15.08 4.79 -11.24
CA LEU A 63 -14.32 5.05 -10.01
C LEU A 63 -14.76 6.37 -9.37
N ILE A 64 -15.00 7.40 -10.19
CA ILE A 64 -15.56 8.67 -9.74
C ILE A 64 -16.97 8.48 -9.17
N GLU A 65 -17.83 7.72 -9.84
CA GLU A 65 -19.18 7.39 -9.38
C GLU A 65 -19.15 6.70 -8.01
N LYS A 66 -18.24 5.71 -7.86
CA LYS A 66 -18.04 5.02 -6.59
C LYS A 66 -17.60 6.00 -5.49
N TRP A 67 -16.60 6.84 -5.74
CA TRP A 67 -16.12 7.78 -4.74
C TRP A 67 -17.15 8.86 -4.37
N ILE A 68 -17.96 9.34 -5.34
CA ILE A 68 -19.06 10.23 -5.04
C ILE A 68 -20.11 9.53 -4.14
N THR A 69 -20.38 8.26 -4.39
CA THR A 69 -21.31 7.45 -3.59
C THR A 69 -20.78 7.21 -2.19
N ASP A 70 -19.49 6.88 -2.05
CA ASP A 70 -18.88 6.49 -0.79
C ASP A 70 -18.55 7.71 0.10
N PHE A 71 -18.10 8.82 -0.50
CA PHE A 71 -17.52 9.96 0.22
C PHE A 71 -18.22 11.30 -0.05
N GLY A 72 -19.09 11.34 -1.03
CA GLY A 72 -19.72 12.58 -1.51
C GLY A 72 -18.86 13.36 -2.51
N PRO A 73 -19.45 14.33 -3.22
CA PRO A 73 -18.79 15.02 -4.33
C PRO A 73 -17.59 15.89 -3.90
N GLU A 74 -17.67 16.57 -2.77
CA GLU A 74 -16.60 17.47 -2.29
C GLU A 74 -15.36 16.69 -1.87
N HIS A 75 -15.50 15.62 -1.10
CA HIS A 75 -14.41 14.73 -0.72
C HIS A 75 -13.81 14.04 -1.94
N THR A 76 -14.63 13.70 -2.94
CA THR A 76 -14.14 13.14 -4.21
C THR A 76 -13.22 14.11 -4.97
N VAL A 77 -13.53 15.42 -4.97
CA VAL A 77 -12.65 16.43 -5.57
C VAL A 77 -11.29 16.46 -4.85
N THR A 78 -11.31 16.44 -3.51
CA THR A 78 -10.08 16.44 -2.70
C THR A 78 -9.27 15.16 -2.95
N LEU A 79 -9.93 14.02 -3.02
CA LEU A 79 -9.33 12.72 -3.33
C LEU A 79 -8.69 12.70 -4.72
N CYS A 80 -9.36 13.24 -5.73
CA CYS A 80 -8.82 13.36 -7.08
C CYS A 80 -7.55 14.24 -7.11
N ARG A 81 -7.57 15.37 -6.40
CA ARG A 81 -6.39 16.25 -6.27
C ARG A 81 -5.23 15.53 -5.62
N TYR A 82 -5.49 14.80 -4.54
CA TYR A 82 -4.47 14.01 -3.85
C TYR A 82 -3.81 13.00 -4.79
N PHE A 83 -4.59 12.22 -5.51
CA PHE A 83 -4.06 11.20 -6.43
C PHE A 83 -3.36 11.76 -7.68
N ASP A 84 -3.49 13.06 -7.96
CA ASP A 84 -2.74 13.74 -9.03
C ASP A 84 -1.40 14.33 -8.55
N THR A 85 -1.11 14.26 -7.26
CA THR A 85 0.18 14.71 -6.72
C THR A 85 1.27 13.63 -6.89
N ILE A 86 2.52 14.08 -6.93
CA ILE A 86 3.67 13.17 -6.87
C ILE A 86 3.88 12.74 -5.42
N PRO A 87 3.95 11.43 -5.12
CA PRO A 87 4.19 10.96 -3.76
C PRO A 87 5.57 11.39 -3.27
N GLU A 88 5.65 11.80 -2.01
CA GLU A 88 6.92 12.02 -1.34
C GLU A 88 7.62 10.67 -1.11
N LEU A 89 8.94 10.70 -1.10
CA LEU A 89 9.71 9.50 -0.83
C LEU A 89 9.75 9.23 0.68
N CYS A 90 9.07 8.17 1.11
CA CYS A 90 9.07 7.72 2.49
C CYS A 90 10.05 6.55 2.67
N ILE A 91 10.87 6.63 3.70
CA ILE A 91 11.90 5.64 4.04
C ILE A 91 11.60 5.14 5.46
N ARG A 92 11.50 3.83 5.63
CA ARG A 92 11.53 3.21 6.95
C ARG A 92 12.97 2.93 7.36
N THR A 93 13.37 3.39 8.53
CA THR A 93 14.67 3.11 9.13
C THR A 93 14.79 1.63 9.52
N ASN A 94 15.96 1.06 9.33
CA ASN A 94 16.30 -0.26 9.86
C ASN A 94 16.87 -0.10 11.27
N THR A 95 16.01 -0.11 12.28
CA THR A 95 16.37 0.14 13.67
C THR A 95 17.27 -0.92 14.31
N GLU A 96 17.47 -2.07 13.64
CA GLU A 96 18.53 -3.05 14.00
C GLU A 96 19.96 -2.52 13.74
N ARG A 97 20.12 -1.48 12.90
CA ARG A 97 21.41 -0.99 12.43
C ARG A 97 21.67 0.47 12.74
N ILE A 98 20.65 1.30 12.75
CA ILE A 98 20.74 2.74 12.98
C ILE A 98 19.38 3.24 13.49
N ASP A 99 19.36 4.25 14.35
CA ASP A 99 18.14 4.94 14.73
C ASP A 99 17.69 5.95 13.65
N ARG A 100 16.47 6.43 13.76
CA ARG A 100 15.87 7.36 12.79
C ARG A 100 16.67 8.65 12.66
N GLU A 101 17.09 9.21 13.77
CA GLU A 101 17.85 10.45 13.86
C GLU A 101 19.23 10.30 13.17
N GLY A 102 19.91 9.20 13.40
CA GLY A 102 21.18 8.87 12.75
C GLY A 102 21.05 8.71 11.24
N LEU A 103 20.00 8.03 10.76
CA LEU A 103 19.75 7.93 9.32
C LEU A 103 19.42 9.30 8.71
N MET A 104 18.62 10.12 9.38
CA MET A 104 18.31 11.48 8.93
C MET A 104 19.58 12.34 8.84
N GLN A 105 20.48 12.24 9.82
CA GLN A 105 21.76 12.94 9.79
C GLN A 105 22.61 12.51 8.57
N LEU A 106 22.77 11.20 8.35
CA LEU A 106 23.53 10.68 7.19
C LEU A 106 22.99 11.18 5.85
N LEU A 107 21.65 11.19 5.69
CA LEU A 107 21.00 11.70 4.48
C LEU A 107 21.22 13.23 4.33
N SER A 108 21.11 13.97 5.42
CA SER A 108 21.31 15.43 5.43
C SER A 108 22.75 15.81 5.07
N GLU A 109 23.75 15.08 5.57
CA GLU A 109 25.18 15.27 5.23
C GLU A 109 25.45 15.08 3.73
N LYS A 110 24.63 14.28 3.04
CA LYS A 110 24.66 14.10 1.58
C LYS A 110 23.81 15.11 0.82
N GLY A 111 23.29 16.12 1.51
CA GLY A 111 22.44 17.16 0.91
C GLY A 111 21.02 16.66 0.54
N ILE A 112 20.53 15.64 1.24
CA ILE A 112 19.15 15.14 1.13
C ILE A 112 18.40 15.57 2.39
N PRO A 113 17.69 16.73 2.38
CA PRO A 113 16.92 17.19 3.52
C PRO A 113 15.81 16.20 3.84
N CYS A 114 15.64 15.92 5.13
CA CYS A 114 14.68 14.94 5.63
C CYS A 114 13.88 15.50 6.80
N ARG A 115 12.65 15.02 6.96
CA ARG A 115 11.84 15.22 8.14
C ARG A 115 11.31 13.89 8.67
N PRO A 116 11.02 13.76 9.97
CA PRO A 116 10.37 12.57 10.49
C PRO A 116 8.97 12.42 9.89
N ALA A 117 8.53 11.18 9.73
CA ALA A 117 7.13 10.88 9.47
C ALA A 117 6.27 11.27 10.68
N GLU A 118 5.03 11.64 10.45
CA GLU A 118 4.16 12.15 11.49
C GLU A 118 3.63 11.03 12.40
N HIS A 119 3.26 9.90 11.79
CA HIS A 119 2.61 8.79 12.48
C HIS A 119 3.51 7.56 12.61
N ALA A 120 4.38 7.29 11.63
CA ALA A 120 5.27 6.12 11.67
C ALA A 120 6.55 6.42 12.47
N PRO A 121 6.80 5.73 13.61
CA PRO A 121 7.95 6.02 14.48
C PRO A 121 9.30 5.92 13.77
N ASP A 122 9.45 4.95 12.85
CA ASP A 122 10.70 4.68 12.13
C ASP A 122 10.74 5.37 10.75
N GLY A 123 9.72 6.16 10.43
CA GLY A 123 9.52 6.78 9.13
C GLY A 123 10.26 8.10 8.95
N ILE A 124 10.80 8.30 7.75
CA ILE A 124 11.48 9.52 7.31
C ILE A 124 10.94 9.92 5.94
N TYR A 125 10.58 11.18 5.75
CA TYR A 125 10.31 11.74 4.43
C TYR A 125 11.54 12.48 3.91
N ALA A 126 11.96 12.14 2.68
CA ALA A 126 12.93 12.93 1.94
C ALA A 126 12.18 14.07 1.23
N GLU A 127 12.50 15.32 1.56
CA GLU A 127 11.80 16.53 1.06
C GLU A 127 11.96 16.73 -0.47
N LYS A 128 13.01 16.16 -1.03
CA LYS A 128 13.23 16.11 -2.49
C LYS A 128 13.59 14.70 -2.87
N ASN A 129 12.93 14.15 -3.88
CA ASN A 129 13.30 12.84 -4.40
C ASN A 129 14.67 12.90 -5.09
N PRO A 130 15.74 12.42 -4.46
CA PRO A 130 17.08 12.49 -5.01
C PRO A 130 17.32 11.49 -6.15
N GLY A 131 16.37 10.57 -6.34
CA GLY A 131 16.54 9.36 -7.15
C GLY A 131 17.20 8.23 -6.35
N ILE A 132 16.71 7.01 -6.54
CA ILE A 132 17.12 5.84 -5.75
C ILE A 132 18.63 5.52 -5.82
N HIS A 133 19.26 5.86 -6.92
CA HIS A 133 20.70 5.66 -7.13
C HIS A 133 21.59 6.51 -6.21
N LYS A 134 21.05 7.58 -5.62
CA LYS A 134 21.76 8.43 -4.65
C LYS A 134 21.53 7.97 -3.20
N LEU A 135 20.60 7.06 -2.98
CA LEU A 135 20.26 6.53 -1.66
C LEU A 135 21.09 5.27 -1.38
N THR A 136 22.42 5.44 -1.25
CA THR A 136 23.35 4.33 -0.96
C THR A 136 23.01 3.66 0.38
N GLU A 137 22.50 4.42 1.37
CA GLU A 137 22.04 3.94 2.66
C GLU A 137 20.96 2.86 2.52
N ILE A 138 20.07 3.00 1.52
CA ILE A 138 19.06 1.98 1.21
C ILE A 138 19.72 0.72 0.64
N ALA A 139 20.70 0.88 -0.27
CA ALA A 139 21.46 -0.24 -0.82
C ALA A 139 22.24 -0.96 0.28
N ASP A 140 22.83 -0.20 1.22
CA ASP A 140 23.58 -0.70 2.37
C ASP A 140 22.69 -1.31 3.47
N GLY A 141 21.37 -1.24 3.32
CA GLY A 141 20.41 -1.83 4.23
C GLY A 141 20.16 -1.05 5.52
N LEU A 142 20.45 0.25 5.56
CA LEU A 142 20.10 1.14 6.68
C LEU A 142 18.64 1.57 6.67
N GLY A 143 17.95 1.34 5.57
CA GLY A 143 16.52 1.63 5.44
C GLY A 143 15.87 0.88 4.28
N LEU A 144 14.56 1.04 4.17
CA LEU A 144 13.72 0.50 3.10
C LEU A 144 12.73 1.58 2.65
N ILE A 145 12.53 1.71 1.33
CA ILE A 145 11.45 2.55 0.81
C ILE A 145 10.13 1.88 1.15
N GLN A 146 9.33 2.55 1.97
CA GLN A 146 8.03 2.06 2.39
C GLN A 146 7.16 3.24 2.83
N ASP A 147 5.94 3.32 2.31
CA ASP A 147 5.00 4.39 2.62
C ASP A 147 4.57 4.36 4.08
N GLU A 148 4.32 5.53 4.64
CA GLU A 148 4.00 5.70 6.05
C GLU A 148 2.83 4.82 6.52
N PRO A 149 1.67 4.75 5.85
CA PRO A 149 0.58 3.85 6.26
C PRO A 149 0.98 2.37 6.28
N SER A 150 1.83 1.96 5.33
CA SER A 150 2.33 0.58 5.28
C SER A 150 3.26 0.23 6.45
N GLN A 151 3.98 1.22 6.99
CA GLN A 151 4.81 1.05 8.18
C GLN A 151 3.97 0.83 9.45
N LEU A 152 2.82 1.51 9.55
CA LEU A 152 1.92 1.41 10.70
C LEU A 152 1.37 0.00 10.92
N VAL A 153 1.28 -0.82 9.87
CA VAL A 153 0.75 -2.19 9.98
C VAL A 153 1.56 -3.04 10.96
N ALA A 154 2.88 -3.06 10.83
CA ALA A 154 3.74 -3.83 11.72
C ALA A 154 3.84 -3.18 13.12
N ALA A 155 3.82 -1.85 13.19
CA ALA A 155 3.81 -1.13 14.46
C ALA A 155 2.51 -1.40 15.25
N ILE A 156 1.36 -1.46 14.57
CA ILE A 156 0.07 -1.85 15.19
C ILE A 156 0.06 -3.33 15.58
N ALA A 157 0.67 -4.21 14.77
CA ALA A 157 0.81 -5.61 15.13
C ALA A 157 1.53 -5.80 16.46
N ASP A 158 2.52 -4.94 16.74
CA ASP A 158 3.27 -4.88 18.00
C ASP A 158 3.77 -6.28 18.43
N PRO A 159 4.60 -6.93 17.58
CA PRO A 159 5.08 -8.27 17.88
C PRO A 159 6.01 -8.26 19.08
N GLN A 160 5.73 -9.15 20.04
CA GLN A 160 6.53 -9.25 21.26
C GLN A 160 7.80 -10.09 21.02
N GLU A 161 8.80 -9.95 21.90
CA GLU A 161 10.02 -10.74 21.86
C GLU A 161 9.75 -12.24 22.07
N LYS A 162 10.61 -13.09 21.50
CA LYS A 162 10.57 -14.55 21.64
C LYS A 162 9.28 -15.17 21.10
N THR A 163 8.66 -14.53 20.11
CA THR A 163 7.39 -14.97 19.51
C THR A 163 7.60 -15.56 18.11
N VAL A 164 6.63 -16.35 17.70
CA VAL A 164 6.48 -16.81 16.31
C VAL A 164 5.48 -15.91 15.61
N ILE A 165 5.94 -15.30 14.52
CA ILE A 165 5.17 -14.32 13.75
C ILE A 165 4.93 -14.89 12.34
N PHE A 166 3.71 -14.82 11.86
CA PHE A 166 3.35 -15.20 10.49
C PHE A 166 2.94 -13.97 9.69
N ASP A 167 3.52 -13.83 8.49
CA ASP A 167 3.08 -12.88 7.46
C ASP A 167 2.55 -13.70 6.28
N VAL A 168 1.23 -13.71 6.10
CA VAL A 168 0.53 -14.70 5.25
C VAL A 168 0.53 -14.32 3.77
N CYS A 169 0.67 -13.03 3.43
CA CYS A 169 0.75 -12.53 2.05
C CYS A 169 1.96 -11.59 1.92
N ALA A 170 3.15 -12.13 2.16
CA ALA A 170 4.33 -11.39 2.60
C ALA A 170 5.02 -10.52 1.54
N ALA A 171 4.89 -10.86 0.25
CA ALA A 171 5.67 -10.19 -0.80
C ALA A 171 5.25 -8.72 -1.03
N PRO A 172 6.23 -7.84 -1.24
CA PRO A 172 7.67 -8.05 -1.47
C PRO A 172 8.54 -8.07 -0.19
N GLY A 173 7.96 -8.16 1.01
CA GLY A 173 8.70 -8.30 2.26
C GLY A 173 8.85 -7.03 3.09
N GLY A 174 8.20 -5.92 2.71
CA GLY A 174 8.25 -4.67 3.44
C GLY A 174 7.74 -4.81 4.88
N LYS A 175 6.55 -5.39 5.06
CA LYS A 175 5.94 -5.64 6.38
C LYS A 175 6.63 -6.78 7.10
N THR A 176 7.01 -7.85 6.40
CA THR A 176 7.81 -8.97 6.93
C THR A 176 9.08 -8.49 7.63
N THR A 177 9.87 -7.67 6.93
CA THR A 177 11.13 -7.14 7.48
C THR A 177 10.90 -6.18 8.63
N HIS A 178 9.79 -5.45 8.66
CA HIS A 178 9.42 -4.60 9.79
C HIS A 178 9.01 -5.43 11.01
N LEU A 179 8.17 -6.44 10.83
CA LEU A 179 7.82 -7.40 11.89
C LEU A 179 9.08 -8.07 12.47
N ALA A 180 10.04 -8.42 11.61
CA ALA A 180 11.29 -9.04 12.03
C ALA A 180 12.17 -8.10 12.88
N THR A 181 12.18 -6.81 12.55
CA THR A 181 12.91 -5.79 13.30
C THR A 181 12.23 -5.54 14.66
N LEU A 182 10.91 -5.34 14.69
CA LEU A 182 10.16 -5.07 15.91
C LEU A 182 10.12 -6.27 16.88
N GLY A 183 9.98 -7.50 16.36
CA GLY A 183 9.99 -8.73 17.17
C GLY A 183 11.37 -9.12 17.70
N THR A 184 12.41 -8.36 17.35
CA THR A 184 13.82 -8.59 17.69
C THR A 184 14.39 -9.93 17.17
N LYS A 185 15.69 -10.12 17.35
CA LYS A 185 16.41 -11.35 16.91
C LYS A 185 15.94 -12.62 17.63
N SER A 186 15.24 -12.48 18.74
CA SER A 186 14.72 -13.59 19.53
C SER A 186 13.42 -14.20 18.97
N SER A 187 12.73 -13.48 18.10
CA SER A 187 11.50 -13.92 17.43
C SER A 187 11.81 -14.55 16.07
N THR A 188 10.89 -15.36 15.55
CA THR A 188 10.99 -15.93 14.21
C THR A 188 9.80 -15.50 13.36
N VAL A 189 10.05 -14.88 12.22
CA VAL A 189 9.04 -14.51 11.24
C VAL A 189 8.99 -15.53 10.11
N TYR A 190 7.85 -16.16 9.90
CA TYR A 190 7.57 -16.96 8.72
C TYR A 190 6.80 -16.12 7.71
N ALA A 191 7.40 -15.93 6.55
CA ALA A 191 6.86 -15.17 5.44
C ALA A 191 6.33 -16.10 4.36
N PHE A 192 5.03 -16.06 4.13
CA PHE A 192 4.35 -16.91 3.16
C PHE A 192 3.96 -16.11 1.91
N ASP A 193 4.13 -16.69 0.74
CA ASP A 193 3.52 -16.22 -0.51
C ASP A 193 3.23 -17.41 -1.42
N ILE A 194 2.23 -17.28 -2.28
CA ILE A 194 1.81 -18.33 -3.23
C ILE A 194 2.73 -18.43 -4.45
N TYR A 195 3.58 -17.42 -4.69
CA TYR A 195 4.45 -17.36 -5.85
C TYR A 195 5.92 -17.44 -5.46
N GLU A 196 6.63 -18.44 -5.97
CA GLU A 196 8.05 -18.68 -5.69
C GLU A 196 8.94 -17.48 -6.05
N HIS A 197 8.71 -16.84 -7.22
CA HIS A 197 9.47 -15.66 -7.62
C HIS A 197 9.32 -14.47 -6.66
N LYS A 198 8.22 -14.39 -5.93
CA LYS A 198 7.99 -13.36 -4.93
C LYS A 198 8.74 -13.65 -3.62
N LEU A 199 8.94 -14.92 -3.27
CA LEU A 199 9.75 -15.28 -2.10
C LEU A 199 11.17 -14.75 -2.24
N LYS A 200 11.72 -14.79 -3.45
CA LYS A 200 13.05 -14.21 -3.72
C LYS A 200 13.11 -12.72 -3.43
N LEU A 201 12.06 -11.95 -3.72
CA LEU A 201 12.01 -10.52 -3.38
C LEU A 201 12.06 -10.28 -1.86
N ILE A 202 11.40 -11.15 -1.09
CA ILE A 202 11.45 -11.12 0.37
C ILE A 202 12.88 -11.42 0.85
N GLU A 203 13.49 -12.48 0.33
CA GLU A 203 14.85 -12.90 0.67
C GLU A 203 15.89 -11.83 0.33
N ASP A 204 15.78 -11.18 -0.82
CA ASP A 204 16.65 -10.08 -1.23
C ASP A 204 16.57 -8.91 -0.23
N ASN A 205 15.35 -8.53 0.20
CA ASN A 205 15.16 -7.50 1.22
C ASN A 205 15.69 -7.93 2.61
N VAL A 206 15.42 -9.15 3.03
CA VAL A 206 15.92 -9.73 4.29
C VAL A 206 17.44 -9.72 4.34
N ASN A 207 18.11 -10.17 3.26
CA ASN A 207 19.55 -10.22 3.15
C ASN A 207 20.15 -8.81 3.15
N ARG A 208 19.59 -7.87 2.38
CA ARG A 208 20.04 -6.48 2.28
C ARG A 208 19.95 -5.77 3.63
N LEU A 209 18.87 -5.99 4.39
CA LEU A 209 18.68 -5.43 5.72
C LEU A 209 19.50 -6.16 6.82
N GLY A 210 20.10 -7.31 6.52
CA GLY A 210 20.91 -8.10 7.43
C GLY A 210 20.13 -8.89 8.48
N LEU A 211 18.82 -9.10 8.26
CA LEU A 211 17.95 -9.84 9.18
C LEU A 211 18.23 -11.35 9.13
N LYS A 212 18.21 -12.03 10.29
CA LYS A 212 18.51 -13.47 10.42
C LYS A 212 17.33 -14.29 10.91
N ASN A 213 16.27 -13.64 11.33
CA ASN A 213 15.11 -14.22 11.99
C ASN A 213 13.89 -14.41 11.05
N VAL A 214 14.06 -14.29 9.73
CA VAL A 214 13.01 -14.50 8.73
C VAL A 214 13.20 -15.85 8.03
N ARG A 215 12.08 -16.54 7.76
CA ARG A 215 12.03 -17.80 7.03
C ARG A 215 10.92 -17.71 5.98
N THR A 216 11.27 -17.79 4.72
CA THR A 216 10.30 -17.81 3.60
C THR A 216 9.71 -19.21 3.41
N ARG A 217 8.45 -19.29 3.00
CA ARG A 217 7.73 -20.54 2.69
C ARG A 217 6.76 -20.32 1.54
N LEU A 218 6.84 -21.20 0.55
CA LEU A 218 5.83 -21.26 -0.53
C LEU A 218 4.55 -21.88 0.03
N GLN A 219 3.52 -21.06 0.21
CA GLN A 219 2.25 -21.50 0.80
C GLN A 219 1.11 -20.59 0.36
N ASP A 220 -0.01 -21.21 0.00
CA ASP A 220 -1.26 -20.49 -0.23
C ASP A 220 -1.87 -20.05 1.11
N GLY A 221 -2.13 -18.75 1.25
CA GLY A 221 -2.76 -18.16 2.44
C GLY A 221 -4.15 -18.71 2.74
N THR A 222 -4.86 -19.20 1.71
CA THR A 222 -6.20 -19.80 1.89
C THR A 222 -6.20 -21.16 2.60
N SER A 223 -5.03 -21.80 2.76
CA SER A 223 -4.85 -23.10 3.40
C SER A 223 -3.77 -23.13 4.49
N VAL A 224 -3.17 -21.98 4.81
CA VAL A 224 -2.09 -21.91 5.81
C VAL A 224 -2.51 -22.43 7.20
N GLY A 225 -3.77 -22.19 7.58
CA GLY A 225 -4.31 -22.60 8.87
C GLY A 225 -4.52 -24.13 9.03
N GLU A 226 -4.59 -24.85 7.93
CA GLU A 226 -4.67 -26.31 7.94
C GLU A 226 -3.31 -26.96 8.21
N ILE A 227 -2.24 -26.26 7.81
CA ILE A 227 -0.86 -26.76 7.92
C ILE A 227 -0.22 -26.31 9.25
N TYR A 228 -0.55 -25.11 9.71
CA TYR A 228 0.09 -24.51 10.90
C TYR A 228 -0.93 -24.07 11.98
N PRO A 229 -1.86 -24.95 12.42
CA PRO A 229 -2.85 -24.57 13.42
C PRO A 229 -2.17 -24.20 14.74
N GLU A 230 -2.58 -23.06 15.33
CA GLU A 230 -2.13 -22.55 16.65
C GLU A 230 -0.59 -22.49 16.80
N LYS A 231 0.12 -22.07 15.76
CA LYS A 231 1.58 -21.99 15.77
C LYS A 231 2.13 -20.58 15.98
N ALA A 232 1.32 -19.55 15.74
CA ALA A 232 1.78 -18.18 15.76
C ALA A 232 1.24 -17.37 16.94
N ASP A 233 2.08 -16.56 17.53
CA ASP A 233 1.72 -15.58 18.56
C ASP A 233 1.17 -14.30 17.93
N CYS A 234 1.64 -13.98 16.71
CA CYS A 234 1.17 -12.86 15.90
C CYS A 234 1.00 -13.31 14.44
N VAL A 235 -0.13 -13.00 13.82
CA VAL A 235 -0.40 -13.29 12.40
C VAL A 235 -0.80 -12.00 11.71
N LEU A 236 -0.10 -11.67 10.63
CA LEU A 236 -0.44 -10.59 9.72
C LEU A 236 -1.06 -11.14 8.44
N VAL A 237 -2.17 -10.56 8.04
CA VAL A 237 -2.81 -10.72 6.72
C VAL A 237 -2.83 -9.36 6.04
N ASP A 238 -1.73 -9.02 5.34
CA ASP A 238 -1.73 -7.89 4.39
C ASP A 238 -2.36 -8.38 3.09
N ALA A 239 -3.68 -8.29 3.03
CA ALA A 239 -4.47 -9.02 2.05
C ALA A 239 -4.29 -8.49 0.62
N PRO A 240 -4.27 -9.39 -0.40
CA PRO A 240 -4.38 -8.96 -1.78
C PRO A 240 -5.68 -8.18 -1.96
N CYS A 241 -5.59 -6.97 -2.55
CA CYS A 241 -6.71 -6.04 -2.62
C CYS A 241 -6.73 -5.27 -3.94
N SER A 242 -7.76 -4.46 -4.15
CA SER A 242 -7.90 -3.61 -5.35
C SER A 242 -6.78 -2.57 -5.49
N GLY A 243 -6.17 -2.13 -4.40
CA GLY A 243 -5.09 -1.15 -4.39
C GLY A 243 -5.55 0.29 -4.68
N LEU A 244 -6.83 0.59 -4.50
CA LEU A 244 -7.40 1.91 -4.79
C LEU A 244 -6.95 3.02 -3.83
N GLY A 245 -6.22 2.69 -2.77
CA GLY A 245 -5.64 3.65 -1.85
C GLY A 245 -4.28 4.19 -2.27
N ILE A 246 -3.59 3.54 -3.23
CA ILE A 246 -2.19 3.84 -3.60
C ILE A 246 -2.02 4.24 -5.07
N LEU A 247 -3.02 4.90 -5.64
CA LEU A 247 -3.01 5.28 -7.07
C LEU A 247 -1.90 6.28 -7.44
N ARG A 248 -1.33 7.01 -6.49
CA ARG A 248 -0.14 7.87 -6.71
C ARG A 248 1.09 7.04 -7.05
N HIS A 249 1.28 5.91 -6.35
CA HIS A 249 2.42 5.02 -6.52
C HIS A 249 2.27 4.06 -7.70
N LYS A 250 1.02 3.75 -8.06
CA LYS A 250 0.67 2.82 -9.14
C LYS A 250 -0.37 3.44 -10.08
N PRO A 251 0.01 4.49 -10.82
CA PRO A 251 -0.95 5.26 -11.63
C PRO A 251 -1.61 4.45 -12.76
N ASP A 252 -1.01 3.34 -13.17
CA ASP A 252 -1.59 2.42 -14.15
C ASP A 252 -2.81 1.66 -13.61
N LEU A 253 -2.96 1.49 -12.28
CA LEU A 253 -4.14 0.86 -11.69
C LEU A 253 -5.43 1.59 -12.05
N ARG A 254 -5.38 2.92 -12.16
CA ARG A 254 -6.55 3.73 -12.56
C ARG A 254 -7.13 3.36 -13.91
N TRP A 255 -6.35 2.71 -14.79
CA TRP A 255 -6.77 2.29 -16.12
C TRP A 255 -6.92 0.78 -16.28
N ARG A 256 -6.29 -0.01 -15.39
CA ARG A 256 -6.30 -1.48 -15.44
C ARG A 256 -7.41 -2.10 -14.62
N LYS A 257 -7.92 -1.37 -13.63
CA LYS A 257 -9.02 -1.86 -12.77
C LYS A 257 -10.37 -1.53 -13.37
N THR A 258 -11.31 -2.43 -13.13
CA THR A 258 -12.72 -2.28 -13.51
C THR A 258 -13.61 -2.39 -12.26
N ALA A 259 -14.89 -2.03 -12.37
CA ALA A 259 -15.82 -2.17 -11.24
C ALA A 259 -16.01 -3.65 -10.84
N GLU A 260 -15.95 -4.56 -11.80
CA GLU A 260 -16.07 -6.01 -11.59
C GLU A 260 -14.91 -6.56 -10.76
N ASP A 261 -13.68 -6.02 -10.91
CA ASP A 261 -12.52 -6.41 -10.13
C ASP A 261 -12.76 -6.27 -8.62
N LEU A 262 -13.59 -5.32 -8.20
CA LEU A 262 -13.91 -5.10 -6.78
C LEU A 262 -14.70 -6.26 -6.17
N THR A 263 -15.33 -7.08 -6.97
CA THR A 263 -16.12 -8.25 -6.50
C THR A 263 -15.27 -9.50 -6.30
N VAL A 264 -14.04 -9.52 -6.86
CA VAL A 264 -13.14 -10.69 -6.82
C VAL A 264 -12.38 -10.78 -5.50
N PHE A 265 -11.97 -9.63 -4.94
CA PHE A 265 -11.12 -9.60 -3.75
C PHE A 265 -11.83 -10.02 -2.46
N PRO A 266 -13.04 -9.55 -2.13
CA PRO A 266 -13.66 -9.85 -0.84
C PRO A 266 -13.80 -11.35 -0.54
N PRO A 267 -14.25 -12.24 -1.46
CA PRO A 267 -14.30 -13.67 -1.21
C PRO A 267 -12.93 -14.30 -0.95
N LEU A 268 -11.88 -13.83 -1.63
CA LEU A 268 -10.52 -14.31 -1.43
C LEU A 268 -9.97 -13.85 -0.08
N GLN A 269 -10.14 -12.56 0.25
CA GLN A 269 -9.72 -11.96 1.52
C GLN A 269 -10.35 -12.67 2.71
N LYS A 270 -11.65 -12.96 2.62
CA LYS A 270 -12.36 -13.73 3.64
C LYS A 270 -11.73 -15.11 3.86
N LYS A 271 -11.47 -15.87 2.79
CA LYS A 271 -10.84 -17.18 2.87
C LYS A 271 -9.45 -17.15 3.51
N ILE A 272 -8.64 -16.16 3.13
CA ILE A 272 -7.29 -15.96 3.69
C ILE A 272 -7.39 -15.64 5.18
N LEU A 273 -8.26 -14.70 5.57
CA LEU A 273 -8.43 -14.29 6.96
C LEU A 273 -8.92 -15.45 7.84
N GLU A 274 -9.91 -16.21 7.38
CA GLU A 274 -10.43 -17.40 8.08
C GLU A 274 -9.36 -18.50 8.24
N SER A 275 -8.52 -18.71 7.23
CA SER A 275 -7.41 -19.65 7.29
C SER A 275 -6.31 -19.16 8.25
N ALA A 276 -5.91 -17.91 8.14
CA ALA A 276 -4.89 -17.28 8.96
C ALA A 276 -5.28 -17.27 10.46
N ALA A 277 -6.55 -17.05 10.77
CA ALA A 277 -7.07 -17.08 12.13
C ALA A 277 -6.81 -18.41 12.84
N LYS A 278 -6.85 -19.54 12.13
CA LYS A 278 -6.54 -20.86 12.69
C LYS A 278 -5.09 -20.99 13.14
N CYS A 279 -4.18 -20.18 12.57
CA CYS A 279 -2.77 -20.18 12.95
C CYS A 279 -2.50 -19.50 14.29
N VAL A 280 -3.40 -18.63 14.74
CA VAL A 280 -3.22 -17.80 15.93
C VAL A 280 -3.39 -18.67 17.20
N LYS A 281 -2.42 -18.61 18.11
CA LYS A 281 -2.54 -19.24 19.44
C LYS A 281 -3.62 -18.54 20.29
N PRO A 282 -4.21 -19.21 21.29
CA PRO A 282 -4.96 -18.50 22.33
C PRO A 282 -4.14 -17.39 22.95
N GLY A 283 -4.72 -16.22 23.14
CA GLY A 283 -4.02 -15.00 23.57
C GLY A 283 -3.22 -14.28 22.49
N GLY A 284 -3.09 -14.84 21.29
CA GLY A 284 -2.33 -14.28 20.16
C GLY A 284 -3.07 -13.18 19.41
N THR A 285 -2.34 -12.50 18.55
CA THR A 285 -2.80 -11.36 17.77
C THR A 285 -3.01 -11.72 16.29
N LEU A 286 -4.09 -11.22 15.69
CA LEU A 286 -4.37 -11.26 14.26
C LEU A 286 -4.52 -9.83 13.75
N VAL A 287 -3.73 -9.46 12.74
CA VAL A 287 -3.83 -8.15 12.08
C VAL A 287 -4.27 -8.36 10.65
N TYR A 288 -5.27 -7.61 10.23
CA TYR A 288 -5.74 -7.56 8.85
C TYR A 288 -5.47 -6.17 8.29
N SER A 289 -4.89 -6.07 7.10
CA SER A 289 -4.63 -4.80 6.43
C SER A 289 -4.83 -4.87 4.92
N THR A 290 -5.15 -3.72 4.32
CA THR A 290 -5.25 -3.52 2.88
C THR A 290 -4.76 -2.13 2.50
N CYS A 291 -4.30 -1.95 1.25
CA CYS A 291 -4.00 -0.65 0.67
C CYS A 291 -5.15 -0.15 -0.23
N THR A 292 -6.38 -0.29 0.23
CA THR A 292 -7.59 0.19 -0.48
C THR A 292 -8.53 0.93 0.48
N MET A 293 -9.38 1.79 -0.07
CA MET A 293 -10.43 2.49 0.65
C MET A 293 -11.81 1.82 0.44
N ASN A 294 -11.85 0.66 -0.22
CA ASN A 294 -13.10 -0.04 -0.50
C ASN A 294 -13.63 -0.75 0.74
N ARG A 295 -14.74 -0.27 1.30
CA ARG A 295 -15.37 -0.81 2.49
C ARG A 295 -15.64 -2.31 2.41
N ALA A 296 -16.03 -2.82 1.20
CA ALA A 296 -16.29 -4.24 0.99
C ALA A 296 -15.06 -5.13 1.18
N GLU A 297 -13.85 -4.55 1.04
CA GLU A 297 -12.56 -5.22 1.27
C GLU A 297 -12.02 -4.98 2.69
N ASN A 298 -12.61 -4.07 3.45
CA ASN A 298 -12.13 -3.55 4.73
C ASN A 298 -13.10 -3.92 5.86
N GLU A 299 -13.91 -2.96 6.30
CA GLU A 299 -14.82 -3.11 7.44
C GLU A 299 -15.79 -4.28 7.28
N ASP A 300 -16.30 -4.52 6.08
CA ASP A 300 -17.29 -5.57 5.84
C ASP A 300 -16.65 -6.96 6.00
N ILE A 301 -15.38 -7.13 5.61
CA ILE A 301 -14.60 -8.37 5.84
C ILE A 301 -14.42 -8.63 7.32
N VAL A 302 -13.92 -7.63 8.06
CA VAL A 302 -13.63 -7.79 9.50
C VAL A 302 -14.91 -7.97 10.31
N ASN A 303 -15.98 -7.24 9.97
CA ASN A 303 -17.27 -7.39 10.64
C ASN A 303 -17.90 -8.76 10.39
N ALA A 304 -17.84 -9.27 9.17
CA ALA A 304 -18.30 -10.64 8.86
C ALA A 304 -17.50 -11.70 9.62
N PHE A 305 -16.17 -11.52 9.70
CA PHE A 305 -15.29 -12.40 10.47
C PHE A 305 -15.67 -12.42 11.97
N ARG A 306 -15.87 -11.26 12.58
CA ARG A 306 -16.27 -11.12 14.01
C ARG A 306 -17.59 -11.81 14.33
N ILE A 307 -18.53 -11.86 13.39
CA ILE A 307 -19.81 -12.54 13.57
C ILE A 307 -19.61 -14.05 13.67
N SER A 308 -18.72 -14.62 12.89
CA SER A 308 -18.48 -16.05 12.78
C SER A 308 -17.41 -16.58 13.77
N HIS A 309 -16.49 -15.69 14.25
CA HIS A 309 -15.37 -16.06 15.13
C HIS A 309 -15.48 -15.34 16.48
N LYS A 310 -16.33 -15.87 17.38
CA LYS A 310 -16.58 -15.27 18.71
C LYS A 310 -15.42 -15.44 19.69
N ASP A 311 -14.47 -16.27 19.37
CA ASP A 311 -13.19 -16.46 20.04
C ASP A 311 -12.18 -15.33 19.73
N PHE A 312 -12.51 -14.41 18.82
CA PHE A 312 -11.74 -13.20 18.58
C PHE A 312 -12.46 -11.95 19.08
N GLU A 313 -11.71 -11.05 19.67
CA GLU A 313 -12.15 -9.70 20.07
C GLU A 313 -11.35 -8.64 19.33
N VAL A 314 -11.97 -7.48 19.08
CA VAL A 314 -11.28 -6.34 18.45
C VAL A 314 -10.43 -5.64 19.49
N VAL A 315 -9.21 -5.31 19.12
CA VAL A 315 -8.35 -4.38 19.83
C VAL A 315 -8.44 -3.03 19.11
N PRO A 316 -9.02 -1.99 19.73
CA PRO A 316 -9.21 -0.71 19.08
C PRO A 316 -7.87 -0.07 18.66
N VAL A 317 -7.77 0.37 17.40
CA VAL A 317 -6.58 1.00 16.83
C VAL A 317 -6.87 2.33 16.12
N GLY A 318 -8.12 2.80 16.12
CA GLY A 318 -8.52 4.04 15.46
C GLY A 318 -7.79 5.29 15.98
N ASN A 319 -7.32 5.26 17.22
CA ASN A 319 -6.58 6.34 17.87
C ASN A 319 -5.07 6.03 18.00
N ALA A 320 -4.56 5.01 17.29
CA ALA A 320 -3.15 4.66 17.34
C ALA A 320 -2.29 5.71 16.60
N PHE A 321 -1.07 5.90 17.06
CA PHE A 321 -0.05 6.74 16.41
C PHE A 321 -0.49 8.18 16.08
N GLY A 322 -1.30 8.80 16.95
CA GLY A 322 -1.74 10.19 16.78
C GLY A 322 -2.96 10.37 15.87
N PHE A 323 -3.52 9.31 15.33
CA PHE A 323 -4.84 9.39 14.68
C PHE A 323 -5.94 9.57 15.71
N SER A 324 -7.07 10.14 15.29
CA SER A 324 -8.28 10.32 16.11
C SER A 324 -9.50 9.92 15.29
N LYS A 325 -9.72 8.60 15.16
CA LYS A 325 -10.86 8.05 14.43
C LYS A 325 -11.89 7.49 15.40
N ASP A 326 -13.15 7.83 15.20
CA ASP A 326 -14.28 7.26 15.94
C ASP A 326 -14.61 5.85 15.38
N SER A 327 -13.64 4.95 15.53
CA SER A 327 -13.70 3.59 15.02
C SER A 327 -12.76 2.66 15.78
N ASP A 328 -13.15 1.39 15.88
CA ASP A 328 -12.28 0.31 16.34
C ASP A 328 -11.09 0.04 15.39
N TYR A 329 -11.22 0.46 14.11
CA TYR A 329 -10.24 0.24 13.04
C TYR A 329 -9.54 1.53 12.66
N LEU A 330 -8.34 1.43 12.12
CA LEU A 330 -7.66 2.57 11.52
C LEU A 330 -7.93 2.57 10.01
N SER A 331 -8.83 3.45 9.57
CA SER A 331 -9.09 3.74 8.15
C SER A 331 -8.44 5.07 7.81
N ILE A 332 -7.38 5.03 7.01
CA ILE A 332 -6.64 6.20 6.51
C ILE A 332 -7.23 6.57 5.16
N LEU A 333 -7.72 7.79 5.05
CA LEU A 333 -8.37 8.32 3.86
C LEU A 333 -7.60 9.54 3.33
N PRO A 334 -7.15 9.53 2.08
CA PRO A 334 -6.30 10.59 1.54
C PRO A 334 -6.88 12.00 1.65
N GLN A 335 -8.19 12.14 1.50
CA GLN A 335 -8.89 13.42 1.57
C GLN A 335 -8.96 13.99 3.00
N ASP A 336 -8.80 13.15 4.02
CA ASP A 336 -8.91 13.55 5.42
C ASP A 336 -7.54 13.59 6.11
N ASP A 337 -6.66 12.63 5.79
CA ASP A 337 -5.41 12.39 6.51
C ASP A 337 -4.18 12.85 5.72
N GLY A 338 -4.31 13.14 4.42
CA GLY A 338 -3.17 13.52 3.57
C GLY A 338 -2.17 12.39 3.29
N LEU A 339 -2.52 11.17 3.63
CA LEU A 339 -1.74 9.94 3.43
C LEU A 339 -2.43 9.02 2.43
N ASP A 340 -1.72 8.02 1.91
CA ASP A 340 -2.32 7.03 1.03
C ASP A 340 -3.39 6.21 1.75
N GLY A 341 -4.41 5.80 0.98
CA GLY A 341 -5.56 5.09 1.53
C GLY A 341 -5.17 3.71 2.05
N PHE A 342 -5.47 3.46 3.32
CA PHE A 342 -5.10 2.22 4.01
C PHE A 342 -6.15 1.83 5.04
N PHE A 343 -6.23 0.53 5.32
CA PHE A 343 -7.09 0.00 6.38
C PHE A 343 -6.31 -0.98 7.25
N ILE A 344 -6.46 -0.88 8.58
CA ILE A 344 -5.82 -1.77 9.55
C ILE A 344 -6.82 -2.12 10.65
N ALA A 345 -6.99 -3.42 10.90
CA ALA A 345 -7.76 -3.96 12.02
C ALA A 345 -6.88 -4.90 12.84
N LYS A 346 -6.95 -4.80 14.16
CA LYS A 346 -6.26 -5.66 15.11
C LYS A 346 -7.29 -6.46 15.91
N LEU A 347 -7.08 -7.77 15.98
CA LEU A 347 -7.91 -8.68 16.75
C LEU A 347 -7.02 -9.49 17.69
N ARG A 348 -7.58 -9.93 18.80
CA ARG A 348 -6.94 -10.83 19.76
C ARG A 348 -7.77 -12.09 19.92
N ARG A 349 -7.14 -13.24 19.85
CA ARG A 349 -7.78 -14.51 20.17
C ARG A 349 -7.90 -14.67 21.70
N LYS A 350 -9.08 -15.01 22.19
CA LYS A 350 -9.35 -15.24 23.62
C LYS A 350 -8.67 -16.51 24.13
#